data_351fc3c01f80cae235c7b3de27855a57
#
_entry.id   351fc3c01f80cae235c7b3de27855a57
#
_cell.length_a   1.000
_cell.length_b   1.000
_cell.length_c   1.000
_cell.angle_alpha   90.00
_cell.angle_beta   90.00
_cell.angle_gamma   90.00
#
_symmetry.space_group_name_H-M   'P 1'
#
loop_
_entity.id
_entity.type
_entity.pdbx_description
1 polymer ?
#
loop_
_entity_poly.entity_id
_entity_poly.type
_entity_poly.pdbx_seq_one_letter_code
_entity_poly.pdbx_strand_id
1 'polypeptide(L)'
;EKRFFGKSSIIILGDIVVSLEQIYEESQKQGKQFYKHLSHMIVHSLLHLLGFDHNTKKNFEIMKKKEIFILSKMSIASPYK
;
A
#
# COMPACT_ATOMS: atom_id res chain seq x y z
N GLU A 1 -3.97 -17.81 -12.34
CA GLU A 1 -3.38 -17.58 -13.62
C GLU A 1 -2.00 -16.96 -13.53
N LYS A 2 -1.06 -17.58 -14.17
CA LYS A 2 0.29 -17.17 -13.99
C LYS A 2 0.63 -15.81 -14.51
N ARG A 3 0.02 -15.38 -15.57
CA ARG A 3 0.37 -14.10 -16.13
C ARG A 3 -0.03 -12.96 -15.23
N PHE A 4 -0.84 -13.23 -14.22
CA PHE A 4 -1.18 -12.19 -13.27
C PHE A 4 0.05 -11.68 -12.55
N PHE A 5 1.06 -12.56 -12.40
CA PHE A 5 2.30 -12.18 -11.77
C PHE A 5 3.45 -12.17 -12.76
N GLY A 6 3.15 -12.01 -14.04
CA GLY A 6 4.20 -11.90 -15.02
C GLY A 6 4.88 -10.56 -14.93
N LYS A 7 5.90 -10.37 -15.76
CA LYS A 7 6.67 -9.14 -15.66
C LYS A 7 5.91 -7.90 -15.99
N SER A 8 4.74 -8.03 -16.59
CA SER A 8 3.93 -6.86 -16.90
C SER A 8 2.78 -6.68 -15.94
N SER A 9 2.83 -7.32 -14.78
CA SER A 9 1.76 -7.24 -13.81
C SER A 9 1.81 -5.91 -13.08
N ILE A 10 1.39 -4.87 -13.75
CA ILE A 10 1.43 -3.51 -13.24
C ILE A 10 0.05 -2.92 -13.31
N ILE A 11 -0.37 -2.28 -12.23
CA ILE A 11 -1.61 -1.53 -12.19
C ILE A 11 -1.27 -0.05 -12.22
N ILE A 12 -1.92 0.67 -13.12
CA ILE A 12 -1.73 2.11 -13.21
C ILE A 12 -3.01 2.79 -12.78
N LEU A 13 -2.92 3.61 -11.74
CA LEU A 13 -4.06 4.32 -11.17
C LEU A 13 -3.75 5.81 -11.23
N GLY A 14 -4.06 6.42 -12.38
CA GLY A 14 -3.67 7.80 -12.59
C GLY A 14 -2.15 7.90 -12.57
N ASP A 15 -1.62 8.65 -11.62
CA ASP A 15 -0.17 8.81 -11.49
C ASP A 15 0.47 7.75 -10.61
N ILE A 16 -0.31 6.77 -10.16
CA ILE A 16 0.20 5.71 -9.30
C ILE A 16 0.46 4.47 -10.12
N VAL A 17 1.66 3.93 -10.00
CA VAL A 17 2.04 2.70 -10.69
C VAL A 17 2.36 1.66 -9.62
N VAL A 18 1.68 0.52 -9.68
CA VAL A 18 1.84 -0.53 -8.68
C VAL A 18 2.28 -1.82 -9.37
N SER A 19 3.39 -2.37 -8.92
CA SER A 19 3.86 -3.65 -9.42
C SER A 19 3.29 -4.76 -8.55
N LEU A 20 2.38 -5.55 -9.11
CA LEU A 20 1.75 -6.62 -8.36
C LEU A 20 2.76 -7.69 -7.96
N GLU A 21 3.72 -7.93 -8.82
CA GLU A 21 4.73 -8.93 -8.53
C GLU A 21 5.57 -8.53 -7.32
N GLN A 22 5.98 -7.28 -7.28
CA GLN A 22 6.77 -6.80 -6.16
C GLN A 22 5.97 -6.83 -4.85
N ILE A 23 4.71 -6.42 -4.93
CA ILE A 23 3.84 -6.44 -3.76
C ILE A 23 3.66 -7.87 -3.24
N TYR A 24 3.49 -8.81 -4.17
CA TYR A 24 3.35 -10.20 -3.79
C TYR A 24 4.59 -10.71 -3.06
N GLU A 25 5.76 -10.42 -3.61
CA GLU A 25 7.01 -10.86 -2.99
C GLU A 25 7.18 -10.25 -1.60
N GLU A 26 6.86 -8.97 -1.48
CA GLU A 26 6.97 -8.31 -0.18
C GLU A 26 6.01 -8.92 0.83
N SER A 27 4.79 -9.22 0.38
CA SER A 27 3.81 -9.82 1.30
C SER A 27 4.28 -11.17 1.81
N GLN A 28 4.91 -11.94 0.94
CA GLN A 28 5.43 -13.25 1.35
C GLN A 28 6.56 -13.10 2.36
N LYS A 29 7.45 -12.16 2.12
CA LYS A 29 8.57 -11.94 3.03
C LYS A 29 8.12 -11.44 4.39
N GLN A 30 7.05 -10.65 4.42
CA GLN A 30 6.57 -10.06 5.65
C GLN A 30 5.48 -10.88 6.33
N GLY A 31 5.11 -12.00 5.72
CA GLY A 31 4.05 -12.84 6.30
C GLY A 31 2.69 -12.18 6.29
N LYS A 32 2.43 -11.34 5.31
CA LYS A 32 1.16 -10.64 5.19
C LYS A 32 0.34 -11.21 4.05
N GLN A 33 -0.98 -11.06 4.15
CA GLN A 33 -1.84 -11.44 3.05
C GLN A 33 -1.66 -10.46 1.90
N PHE A 34 -1.64 -11.01 0.69
CA PHE A 34 -1.36 -10.20 -0.48
C PHE A 34 -2.30 -9.00 -0.60
N TYR A 35 -3.60 -9.23 -0.49
CA TYR A 35 -4.53 -8.13 -0.73
C TYR A 35 -4.44 -7.07 0.36
N LYS A 36 -4.08 -7.46 1.58
CA LYS A 36 -3.94 -6.48 2.65
C LYS A 36 -2.71 -5.62 2.42
N HIS A 37 -1.62 -6.24 1.98
CA HIS A 37 -0.42 -5.48 1.67
C HIS A 37 -0.65 -4.57 0.47
N LEU A 38 -1.33 -5.10 -0.55
CA LEU A 38 -1.66 -4.31 -1.73
C LEU A 38 -2.50 -3.09 -1.35
N SER A 39 -3.54 -3.30 -0.54
CA SER A 39 -4.40 -2.21 -0.11
C SER A 39 -3.60 -1.14 0.64
N HIS A 40 -2.72 -1.58 1.53
CA HIS A 40 -1.89 -0.64 2.27
C HIS A 40 -1.03 0.19 1.34
N MET A 41 -0.40 -0.44 0.37
CA MET A 41 0.48 0.28 -0.54
C MET A 41 -0.29 1.25 -1.43
N ILE A 42 -1.50 0.87 -1.85
CA ILE A 42 -2.31 1.78 -2.65
C ILE A 42 -2.75 2.99 -1.82
N VAL A 43 -3.21 2.75 -0.59
CA VAL A 43 -3.61 3.85 0.28
C VAL A 43 -2.44 4.78 0.54
N HIS A 44 -1.27 4.21 0.81
CA HIS A 44 -0.07 4.98 1.07
C HIS A 44 0.25 5.88 -0.13
N SER A 45 0.19 5.32 -1.33
CA SER A 45 0.49 6.07 -2.55
C SER A 45 -0.53 7.17 -2.80
N LEU A 46 -1.80 6.88 -2.54
CA LEU A 46 -2.84 7.89 -2.70
C LEU A 46 -2.62 9.07 -1.76
N LEU A 47 -2.24 8.79 -0.52
CA LEU A 47 -1.98 9.86 0.43
C LEU A 47 -0.80 10.72 -0.01
N HIS A 48 0.23 10.10 -0.59
CA HIS A 48 1.34 10.87 -1.15
C HIS A 48 0.86 11.80 -2.25
N LEU A 49 -0.02 11.32 -3.12
CA LEU A 49 -0.57 12.16 -4.18
C LEU A 49 -1.35 13.34 -3.62
N LEU A 50 -1.98 13.16 -2.47
CA LEU A 50 -2.76 14.22 -1.85
C LEU A 50 -1.88 15.19 -1.05
N GLY A 51 -0.57 14.97 -1.04
CA GLY A 51 0.33 15.90 -0.39
C GLY A 51 0.84 15.48 0.97
N PHE A 52 0.40 14.33 1.46
CA PHE A 52 0.94 13.83 2.72
C PHE A 52 2.30 13.20 2.48
N ASP A 53 3.19 13.33 3.45
CA ASP A 53 4.50 12.72 3.33
C ASP A 53 4.94 12.23 4.69
N HIS A 54 6.14 11.65 4.76
CA HIS A 54 6.67 11.12 6.00
C HIS A 54 8.10 11.60 6.22
N ASN A 55 8.41 12.80 5.73
CA ASN A 55 9.75 13.34 5.84
C ASN A 55 10.10 13.83 7.23
N THR A 56 9.10 14.24 8.01
CA THR A 56 9.31 14.61 9.39
C THR A 56 8.53 13.67 10.29
N LYS A 57 8.91 13.64 11.57
CA LYS A 57 8.20 12.79 12.51
C LYS A 57 6.72 13.17 12.60
N LYS A 58 6.45 14.48 12.63
CA LYS A 58 5.08 14.95 12.71
C LYS A 58 4.28 14.52 11.47
N ASN A 59 4.85 14.70 10.29
CA ASN A 59 4.16 14.33 9.06
C ASN A 59 3.97 12.83 8.97
N PHE A 60 4.95 12.07 9.44
CA PHE A 60 4.83 10.61 9.45
C PHE A 60 3.66 10.19 10.32
N GLU A 61 3.51 10.79 11.51
CA GLU A 61 2.42 10.42 12.41
C GLU A 61 1.06 10.77 11.80
N ILE A 62 0.97 11.91 11.15
CA ILE A 62 -0.29 12.31 10.51
C ILE A 62 -0.66 11.33 9.40
N MET A 63 0.31 11.02 8.55
CA MET A 63 0.07 10.11 7.45
C MET A 63 -0.30 8.72 7.94
N LYS A 64 0.40 8.25 8.97
CA LYS A 64 0.15 6.95 9.56
C LYS A 64 -1.29 6.85 10.08
N LYS A 65 -1.75 7.88 10.77
CA LYS A 65 -3.11 7.88 11.29
C LYS A 65 -4.14 7.84 10.17
N LYS A 66 -3.88 8.55 9.08
CA LYS A 66 -4.79 8.53 7.94
C LYS A 66 -4.81 7.17 7.27
N GLU A 67 -3.65 6.54 7.13
CA GLU A 67 -3.59 5.19 6.56
C GLU A 67 -4.41 4.22 7.40
N ILE A 68 -4.21 4.27 8.72
CA ILE A 68 -4.91 3.36 9.62
C ILE A 68 -6.41 3.59 9.54
N PHE A 69 -6.83 4.84 9.50
CA PHE A 69 -8.25 5.16 9.42
C PHE A 69 -8.87 4.60 8.14
N ILE A 70 -8.22 4.85 7.00
CA ILE A 70 -8.77 4.41 5.73
C ILE A 70 -8.80 2.89 5.66
N LEU A 71 -7.72 2.24 6.11
CA LEU A 71 -7.68 0.78 6.07
C LEU A 71 -8.72 0.16 7.01
N SER A 72 -9.00 0.82 8.14
CA SER A 72 -10.03 0.31 9.04
C SER A 72 -11.40 0.32 8.38
N LYS A 73 -11.66 1.29 7.49
CA LYS A 73 -12.91 1.32 6.75
C LYS A 73 -12.99 0.18 5.76
N MET A 74 -11.87 -0.40 5.40
CA MET A 74 -11.81 -1.56 4.52
C MET A 74 -11.71 -2.86 5.32
N SER A 75 -11.89 -2.79 6.62
CA SER A 75 -11.77 -3.95 7.52
C SER A 75 -10.37 -4.55 7.51
N ILE A 76 -9.38 -3.71 7.35
CA ILE A 76 -7.98 -4.14 7.38
C ILE A 76 -7.33 -3.59 8.62
N ALA A 77 -6.69 -4.47 9.40
CA ALA A 77 -6.04 -4.06 10.62
C ALA A 77 -4.82 -3.19 10.31
N SER A 78 -4.42 -2.39 11.31
CA SER A 78 -3.29 -1.49 11.15
C SER A 78 -2.03 -2.27 10.75
N PRO A 79 -1.32 -1.81 9.72
CA PRO A 79 -0.05 -2.43 9.33
C PRO A 79 1.11 -2.01 10.23
N TYR A 80 0.87 -1.10 11.15
CA TYR A 80 1.92 -0.55 12.00
C TYR A 80 1.88 -1.11 13.41
N LYS A 81 1.80 -2.40 13.50
CA LYS A 81 1.71 -2.97 14.84
C LYS A 81 3.04 -3.38 15.41
#